data_516042c5118a65ba8457f56f774939cc
#
_entry.id   516042c5118a65ba8457f56f774939cc
#
_cell.length_a   1.000
_cell.length_b   1.000
_cell.length_c   1.000
_cell.angle_alpha   90.00
_cell.angle_beta   90.00
_cell.angle_gamma   90.00
#
_symmetry.space_group_name_H-M   'P 1'
#
loop_
_entity.id
_entity.type
_entity.pdbx_description
1 polymer ?
#
loop_
_entity_poly.entity_id
_entity_poly.type
_entity_poly.pdbx_seq_one_letter_code
_entity_poly.pdbx_strand_id
1 'polypeptide(L)'
;GPRANGMPELHKLTPPLGVLQDKGFRVALVTDGRMSGASGKVPAAIHVTPEALGAGPLALVQDGDVIRLCAKAGTLEVLADLSARQPAPAPAEAMGMGRELFGMFRRFADGAEQGGSAMLAEGGL
;
A
#
# COMPACT_ATOMS: atom_id res chain seq x y z
N GLY A 1 2.40 3.09 1.59
CA GLY A 1 3.15 2.48 2.70
C GLY A 1 3.62 3.49 3.74
N PRO A 2 4.35 3.06 4.79
CA PRO A 2 4.82 3.92 5.86
C PRO A 2 5.67 5.10 5.39
N ARG A 3 6.61 4.87 4.50
CA ARG A 3 7.52 5.90 3.98
C ARG A 3 6.85 6.91 3.07
N ALA A 4 5.85 6.47 2.32
CA ALA A 4 5.14 7.37 1.41
C ALA A 4 4.15 8.28 2.15
N ASN A 5 3.30 7.69 2.98
CA ASN A 5 2.12 8.37 3.54
C ASN A 5 1.94 8.15 5.05
N GLY A 6 2.85 7.46 5.72
CA GLY A 6 2.72 7.15 7.15
C GLY A 6 1.59 6.17 7.47
N MET A 7 1.23 5.28 6.53
CA MET A 7 0.18 4.27 6.68
C MET A 7 -1.21 4.82 7.00
N PRO A 8 -1.72 5.84 6.28
CA PRO A 8 -3.08 6.29 6.49
C PRO A 8 -4.08 5.18 6.15
N GLU A 9 -5.20 5.16 6.83
CA GLU A 9 -6.26 4.22 6.57
C GLU A 9 -7.06 4.59 5.31
N LEU A 10 -7.26 3.63 4.41
CA LEU A 10 -7.99 3.81 3.14
C LEU A 10 -9.52 3.72 3.34
N HIS A 11 -10.04 4.37 4.35
CA HIS A 11 -11.43 4.21 4.71
C HIS A 11 -12.42 4.82 3.70
N LYS A 12 -12.02 5.85 2.98
CA LYS A 12 -12.87 6.46 1.94
C LYS A 12 -12.98 5.60 0.68
N LEU A 13 -12.02 4.72 0.42
CA LEU A 13 -12.03 3.83 -0.74
C LEU A 13 -12.92 2.60 -0.51
N THR A 14 -12.99 2.10 0.70
CA THR A 14 -13.68 0.86 1.01
C THR A 14 -15.20 0.88 0.73
N PRO A 15 -15.98 1.93 1.11
CA PRO A 15 -17.41 1.96 0.82
C PRO A 15 -17.76 1.88 -0.66
N PRO A 16 -17.15 2.67 -1.58
CA PRO A 16 -17.45 2.54 -3.01
C PRO A 16 -17.06 1.18 -3.59
N LEU A 17 -15.97 0.55 -3.13
CA LEU A 17 -15.62 -0.81 -3.54
C LEU A 17 -16.69 -1.81 -3.09
N GLY A 18 -17.21 -1.68 -1.88
CA GLY A 18 -18.32 -2.49 -1.38
C GLY A 18 -19.60 -2.33 -2.23
N VAL A 19 -19.93 -1.11 -2.63
CA VAL A 19 -21.08 -0.85 -3.52
C VAL A 19 -20.88 -1.49 -4.90
N LEU A 20 -19.68 -1.44 -5.45
CA LEU A 20 -19.37 -2.11 -6.72
C LEU A 20 -19.53 -3.62 -6.61
N GLN A 21 -19.04 -4.22 -5.52
CA GLN A 21 -19.20 -5.63 -5.23
C GLN A 21 -20.68 -6.03 -5.15
N ASP A 22 -21.53 -5.21 -4.51
CA ASP A 22 -22.99 -5.44 -4.42
C ASP A 22 -23.69 -5.37 -5.77
N LYS A 23 -23.17 -4.55 -6.68
CA LYS A 23 -23.65 -4.47 -8.07
C LYS A 23 -23.17 -5.63 -8.96
N GLY A 24 -22.45 -6.60 -8.39
CA GLY A 24 -21.96 -7.77 -9.11
C GLY A 24 -20.60 -7.60 -9.79
N PHE A 25 -19.93 -6.47 -9.61
CA PHE A 25 -18.54 -6.30 -10.05
C PHE A 25 -17.61 -7.09 -9.13
N ARG A 26 -16.62 -7.75 -9.71
CA ARG A 26 -15.55 -8.40 -8.93
C ARG A 26 -14.43 -7.42 -8.74
N VAL A 27 -14.32 -6.88 -7.54
CA VAL A 27 -13.29 -5.91 -7.17
C VAL A 27 -12.41 -6.46 -6.05
N ALA A 28 -11.16 -6.05 -6.03
CA ALA A 28 -10.20 -6.36 -4.97
C ALA A 28 -9.32 -5.14 -4.72
N LEU A 29 -8.70 -5.08 -3.55
CA LEU A 29 -7.76 -4.05 -3.18
C LEU A 29 -6.38 -4.67 -2.95
N VAL A 30 -5.35 -4.12 -3.60
CA VAL A 30 -3.94 -4.44 -3.34
C VAL A 30 -3.24 -3.14 -3.01
N THR A 31 -2.61 -3.05 -1.86
CA THR A 31 -1.97 -1.82 -1.38
C THR A 31 -0.85 -2.11 -0.38
N ASP A 32 0.19 -1.31 -0.41
CA ASP A 32 1.20 -1.26 0.65
C ASP A 32 0.75 -0.42 1.86
N GLY A 33 -0.39 0.27 1.73
CA GLY A 33 -1.08 0.93 2.82
C GLY A 33 -1.97 -0.03 3.63
N ARG A 34 -2.90 0.52 4.40
CA ARG A 34 -3.86 -0.24 5.20
C ARG A 34 -5.30 0.15 4.87
N MET A 35 -6.22 -0.73 5.21
CA MET A 35 -7.65 -0.56 5.00
C MET A 35 -8.38 -0.66 6.32
N SER A 36 -9.53 0.00 6.45
CA SER A 36 -10.43 -0.17 7.60
C SER A 36 -10.84 -1.64 7.76
N GLY A 37 -10.71 -2.17 8.97
CA GLY A 37 -11.03 -3.57 9.28
C GLY A 37 -12.49 -3.97 9.17
N ALA A 38 -13.39 -3.04 8.87
CA ALA A 38 -14.83 -3.28 8.82
C ALA A 38 -15.30 -3.98 7.53
N SER A 39 -14.41 -4.31 6.60
CA SER A 39 -14.84 -4.65 5.25
C SER A 39 -14.41 -6.02 4.74
N GLY A 40 -14.63 -7.08 5.47
CA GLY A 40 -14.44 -8.43 4.94
C GLY A 40 -15.19 -8.77 3.64
N LYS A 41 -15.89 -7.81 3.06
CA LYS A 41 -16.68 -7.92 1.85
C LYS A 41 -15.85 -7.86 0.56
N VAL A 42 -14.80 -7.05 0.54
CA VAL A 42 -13.91 -6.90 -0.61
C VAL A 42 -12.61 -7.64 -0.33
N PRO A 43 -12.19 -8.59 -1.18
CA PRO A 43 -10.89 -9.22 -1.03
C PRO A 43 -9.77 -8.18 -1.03
N ALA A 44 -8.84 -8.28 -0.10
CA ALA A 44 -7.77 -7.30 0.01
C ALA A 44 -6.44 -7.93 0.40
N ALA A 45 -5.37 -7.49 -0.24
CA ALA A 45 -4.00 -7.62 0.21
C ALA A 45 -3.53 -6.23 0.68
N ILE A 46 -3.30 -6.10 1.96
CA ILE A 46 -2.89 -4.85 2.59
C ILE A 46 -1.52 -5.02 3.23
N HIS A 47 -0.85 -3.92 3.58
CA HIS A 47 0.51 -3.93 4.13
C HIS A 47 1.49 -4.70 3.22
N VAL A 48 1.28 -4.63 1.90
CA VAL A 48 2.14 -5.33 0.94
C VAL A 48 3.58 -4.83 1.08
N THR A 49 4.51 -5.77 1.26
CA THR A 49 5.91 -5.47 1.47
C THR A 49 6.81 -6.18 0.45
N PRO A 50 7.93 -5.58 0.06
CA PRO A 50 8.34 -4.21 0.34
C PRO A 50 7.37 -3.18 -0.23
N GLU A 51 7.19 -2.04 0.46
CA GLU A 51 6.35 -0.96 -0.06
C GLU A 51 6.92 -0.34 -1.35
N ALA A 52 6.11 0.40 -2.10
CA ALA A 52 6.52 0.98 -3.38
C ALA A 52 7.79 1.86 -3.25
N LEU A 53 7.90 2.70 -2.22
CA LEU A 53 9.11 3.48 -1.95
C LEU A 53 10.28 2.64 -1.38
N GLY A 54 10.03 1.42 -0.96
CA GLY A 54 11.03 0.44 -0.55
C GLY A 54 11.50 -0.47 -1.69
N ALA A 55 11.39 -0.02 -2.94
CA ALA A 55 11.69 -0.79 -4.14
C ALA A 55 10.85 -2.07 -4.31
N GLY A 56 9.66 -2.08 -3.72
CA GLY A 56 8.71 -3.17 -3.89
C GLY A 56 8.16 -3.25 -5.32
N PRO A 57 7.79 -4.44 -5.80
CA PRO A 57 7.28 -4.64 -7.15
C PRO A 57 5.97 -3.85 -7.42
N LEU A 58 5.25 -3.45 -6.39
CA LEU A 58 4.06 -2.63 -6.51
C LEU A 58 4.33 -1.28 -7.19
N ALA A 59 5.55 -0.73 -7.05
CA ALA A 59 5.97 0.49 -7.74
C ALA A 59 6.07 0.34 -9.26
N LEU A 60 6.16 -0.88 -9.76
CA LEU A 60 6.37 -1.22 -11.18
C LEU A 60 5.07 -1.63 -11.88
N VAL A 61 4.00 -1.86 -11.12
CA VAL A 61 2.68 -2.26 -11.64
C VAL A 61 2.05 -1.09 -12.39
N GLN A 62 1.43 -1.39 -13.52
CA GLN A 62 0.77 -0.42 -14.39
C GLN A 62 -0.67 -0.85 -14.68
N ASP A 63 -1.47 0.10 -15.14
CA ASP A 63 -2.85 -0.19 -15.56
C ASP A 63 -2.88 -1.25 -16.66
N GLY A 64 -3.75 -2.23 -16.49
CA GLY A 64 -3.86 -3.36 -17.40
C GLY A 64 -3.07 -4.60 -16.98
N ASP A 65 -2.17 -4.49 -15.99
CA ASP A 65 -1.46 -5.67 -15.48
C ASP A 65 -2.40 -6.63 -14.74
N VAL A 66 -2.15 -7.90 -14.94
CA VAL A 66 -2.90 -8.96 -14.24
C VAL A 66 -2.21 -9.29 -12.92
N ILE A 67 -2.96 -9.13 -11.84
CA ILE A 67 -2.54 -9.52 -10.48
C ILE A 67 -3.41 -10.70 -10.03
N ARG A 68 -2.77 -11.75 -9.55
CA ARG A 68 -3.44 -12.91 -8.94
C ARG A 68 -3.38 -12.77 -7.42
N LEU A 69 -4.55 -12.65 -6.81
CA LEU A 69 -4.74 -12.69 -5.36
C LEU A 69 -5.49 -13.97 -4.98
N CYS A 70 -4.87 -14.86 -4.22
CA CYS A 70 -5.48 -16.09 -3.75
C CYS A 70 -5.48 -16.16 -2.22
N ALA A 71 -6.60 -15.84 -1.59
CA ALA A 71 -6.72 -15.87 -0.13
C ALA A 71 -6.56 -17.28 0.46
N LYS A 72 -6.97 -18.33 -0.27
CA LYS A 72 -6.81 -19.73 0.20
C LYS A 72 -5.36 -20.17 0.24
N ALA A 73 -4.57 -19.78 -0.76
CA ALA A 73 -3.15 -20.11 -0.84
C ALA A 73 -2.26 -19.09 -0.11
N GLY A 74 -2.80 -17.94 0.29
CA GLY A 74 -2.03 -16.85 0.87
C GLY A 74 -1.03 -16.25 -0.12
N THR A 75 -1.35 -16.23 -1.43
CA THR A 75 -0.42 -15.78 -2.47
C THR A 75 -0.92 -14.52 -3.15
N LEU A 76 0.04 -13.66 -3.49
CA LEU A 76 -0.14 -12.45 -4.29
C LEU A 76 0.95 -12.43 -5.36
N GLU A 77 0.55 -12.39 -6.63
CA GLU A 77 1.48 -12.50 -7.76
C GLU A 77 1.14 -11.46 -8.83
N VAL A 78 2.15 -10.81 -9.38
CA VAL A 78 2.02 -10.01 -10.62
C VAL A 78 2.39 -10.91 -11.79
N LEU A 79 1.49 -11.04 -12.77
CA LEU A 79 1.70 -11.90 -13.94
C LEU A 79 2.33 -11.16 -15.13
N ALA A 80 2.71 -9.90 -14.95
CA ALA A 80 3.40 -9.10 -15.96
C ALA A 80 4.92 -9.15 -15.76
N ASP A 81 5.66 -8.98 -16.84
CA ASP A 81 7.12 -8.80 -16.77
C ASP A 81 7.43 -7.37 -16.28
N LEU A 82 8.07 -7.28 -15.13
CA LEU A 82 8.43 -6.03 -14.48
C LEU A 82 9.90 -5.62 -14.72
N SER A 83 10.72 -6.49 -15.35
CA SER A 83 12.18 -6.39 -15.39
C SER A 83 12.70 -5.12 -16.08
N ALA A 84 11.99 -4.63 -17.10
CA ALA A 84 12.36 -3.43 -17.86
C ALA A 84 11.66 -2.14 -17.42
N ARG A 85 10.86 -2.20 -16.35
CA ARG A 85 10.03 -1.07 -15.92
C ARG A 85 10.76 -0.16 -14.95
N GLN A 86 10.42 1.11 -15.02
CA GLN A 86 10.85 2.09 -14.03
C GLN A 86 9.77 2.24 -12.95
N PRO A 87 10.16 2.44 -11.69
CA PRO A 87 9.21 2.68 -10.62
C PRO A 87 8.38 3.93 -10.86
N ALA A 88 7.13 3.91 -10.45
CA ALA A 88 6.30 5.10 -10.40
C ALA A 88 7.00 6.20 -9.58
N PRO A 89 6.87 7.47 -9.96
CA PRO A 89 7.48 8.56 -9.21
C PRO A 89 6.94 8.59 -7.78
N ALA A 90 7.82 8.93 -6.84
CA ALA A 90 7.41 9.13 -5.46
C ALA A 90 6.33 10.22 -5.37
N PRO A 91 5.31 10.09 -4.52
CA PRO A 91 4.32 11.12 -4.32
C PRO A 91 4.99 12.39 -3.79
N ALA A 92 4.49 13.55 -4.22
CA ALA A 92 4.97 14.82 -3.71
C ALA A 92 4.72 14.93 -2.19
N GLU A 93 5.68 15.49 -1.47
CA GLU A 93 5.49 15.74 -0.05
C GLU A 93 4.32 16.71 0.16
N ALA A 94 3.40 16.31 1.05
CA ALA A 94 2.29 17.18 1.42
C ALA A 94 2.79 18.28 2.34
N MET A 95 2.65 19.52 1.91
CA MET A 95 3.06 20.71 2.64
C MET A 95 1.84 21.51 3.10
N GLY A 96 2.01 22.28 4.16
CA GLY A 96 0.96 23.14 4.70
C GLY A 96 0.04 22.46 5.71
N MET A 97 -0.61 23.26 6.53
CA MET A 97 -1.52 22.82 7.61
C MET A 97 -0.88 21.84 8.62
N GLY A 98 0.41 21.98 8.87
CA GLY A 98 1.14 21.12 9.82
C GLY A 98 1.56 19.76 9.27
N ARG A 99 1.37 19.50 7.98
CA ARG A 99 1.76 18.22 7.38
C ARG A 99 3.27 18.00 7.35
N GLU A 100 4.04 19.07 7.33
CA GLU A 100 5.50 19.07 7.41
C GLU A 100 5.99 18.37 8.69
N LEU A 101 5.25 18.50 9.78
CA LEU A 101 5.57 17.85 11.05
C LEU A 101 5.68 16.32 10.89
N PHE A 102 4.86 15.73 10.03
CA PHE A 102 4.86 14.29 9.77
C PHE A 102 5.90 13.84 8.75
N GLY A 103 6.58 14.76 8.06
CA GLY A 103 7.63 14.44 7.10
C GLY A 103 8.80 13.68 7.74
N MET A 104 9.15 14.03 8.96
CA MET A 104 10.19 13.34 9.72
C MET A 104 9.80 11.88 10.01
N PHE A 105 8.56 11.63 10.42
CA PHE A 105 8.07 10.26 10.67
C PHE A 105 8.11 9.40 9.41
N ARG A 106 7.71 9.95 8.26
CA ARG A 106 7.80 9.22 6.99
C ARG A 106 9.24 8.92 6.58
N ARG A 107 10.14 9.87 6.77
CA ARG A 107 11.55 9.73 6.40
C ARG A 107 12.27 8.62 7.17
N PHE A 108 11.95 8.45 8.42
CA PHE A 108 12.58 7.48 9.31
C PHE A 108 11.77 6.21 9.53
N ALA A 109 10.59 6.08 8.89
CA ALA A 109 9.78 4.88 9.00
C ALA A 109 10.54 3.66 8.46
N ASP A 110 10.50 2.58 9.23
CA ASP A 110 10.88 1.24 8.74
C ASP A 110 9.76 0.62 7.87
N GLY A 111 9.99 -0.58 7.35
CA GLY A 111 8.97 -1.28 6.57
C GLY A 111 7.79 -1.73 7.42
N ALA A 112 6.65 -2.03 6.77
CA ALA A 112 5.46 -2.51 7.47
C ALA A 112 5.70 -3.82 8.22
N GLU A 113 6.55 -4.70 7.70
CA GLU A 113 6.95 -5.94 8.36
C GLU A 113 7.75 -5.72 9.66
N GLN A 114 8.43 -4.58 9.81
CA GLN A 114 9.12 -4.19 11.03
C GLN A 114 8.23 -3.35 11.97
N GLY A 115 7.01 -3.06 11.56
CA GLY A 115 6.03 -2.31 12.33
C GLY A 115 5.76 -0.88 11.85
N GLY A 116 6.47 -0.40 10.82
CA GLY A 116 6.27 0.94 10.25
C GLY A 116 6.61 2.07 11.22
N SER A 117 7.48 1.81 12.20
CA SER A 117 7.85 2.79 13.23
C SER A 117 8.92 3.74 12.72
N ALA A 118 8.77 5.02 13.06
CA ALA A 118 9.82 6.01 12.88
C ALA A 118 10.68 6.21 14.14
N MET A 119 10.33 5.53 15.23
CA MET A 119 10.96 5.75 16.55
C MET A 119 11.77 4.56 17.03
N LEU A 120 11.61 3.40 16.39
CA LEU A 120 12.24 2.13 16.78
C LEU A 120 13.14 1.57 15.67
N ALA A 121 13.60 2.40 14.73
CA ALA A 121 14.52 1.97 13.69
C ALA A 121 15.76 1.30 14.31
N GLU A 122 16.08 0.09 13.87
CA GLU A 122 17.25 -0.65 14.35
C GLU A 122 18.52 0.21 14.21
N GLY A 123 19.18 0.46 15.33
CA GLY A 123 20.48 1.14 15.39
C GLY A 123 20.46 2.57 15.94
N GLY A 124 19.36 3.05 16.48
CA GLY A 124 19.25 4.42 16.96
C GLY A 124 18.95 4.55 18.47
N LEU A 125 19.83 4.12 19.34
CA LEU A 125 20.15 4.70 20.68
C LEU A 125 21.56 4.34 21.02
#